data_2dc4a1c4c24f4e09e682887e08935956
#
_entry.id   2dc4a1c4c24f4e09e682887e08935956
#
_cell.length_a   1.000
_cell.length_b   1.000
_cell.length_c   1.000
_cell.angle_alpha   90.00
_cell.angle_beta   90.00
_cell.angle_gamma   90.00
#
_symmetry.space_group_name_H-M   'P 1'
#
loop_
_entity.id
_entity.type
_entity.pdbx_description
1 polymer ?
#
loop_
_entity_poly.entity_id
_entity_poly.type
_entity_poly.pdbx_seq_one_letter_code
_entity_poly.pdbx_strand_id
1 'polypeptide(L)'
;IKPLYSHFSMKHSTVDILSSYVDALRPIIYINHFDFKVIDDAIKQIGSNVKIVEFNNALGLINFETKSPMLECDLEQFLKLTLDDGFEQETFLVLKDIHKELDNPRIISLLKKISEDNLYNENYNTTIFIISDTVVIPSELENYITVFDIPLPTTAEILTIINEFISDLKIKVNQDIINDIALSFKGLNEFQIKQILNLAYQDGGCIDEEDKLLILKEKEQFIKKAGMLEIVNFSETVDDIGGLENLKEWLQRKAKIFANLDKAIKFGVDVPKGIMIIGMPGCGKSLTAKATASLFEIPLVRLDVGRLLGKYVGESENNMRKALKLSEAISPCVLWIDEIEKAFAGVGSDGGNEVTTRLFGQFLTWMQEKENTVFIVATANDISHIPPEFMRKGRFDELFFVDLPNGEERRKIIDIHLKKRRKWNKNIDSIALIKETDGFNGAGIEAVVKDTIELCNKDLKKSI
;
A
#
# COMPACT_ATOMS: atom_id res chain seq x y z
N ILE A 1 9.68 -17.99 25.91
CA ILE A 1 9.48 -17.11 24.72
C ILE A 1 8.58 -17.80 23.66
N LYS A 2 8.39 -19.11 23.66
CA LYS A 2 7.50 -19.84 22.71
C LYS A 2 5.97 -19.65 22.90
N PRO A 3 5.41 -19.24 24.03
CA PRO A 3 3.95 -19.15 24.19
C PRO A 3 3.28 -17.91 23.56
N LEU A 4 4.02 -16.89 23.13
CA LEU A 4 3.45 -15.63 22.61
C LEU A 4 2.75 -15.75 21.24
N TYR A 5 2.95 -16.81 20.50
CA TYR A 5 2.28 -17.08 19.22
C TYR A 5 1.09 -18.04 19.33
N SER A 6 0.65 -18.39 20.54
CA SER A 6 -0.37 -19.41 20.74
C SER A 6 -1.82 -18.92 20.60
N HIS A 7 -2.06 -17.62 20.47
CA HIS A 7 -3.42 -17.04 20.46
C HIS A 7 -3.65 -16.13 19.25
N PHE A 8 -3.36 -16.63 18.06
CA PHE A 8 -3.89 -16.02 16.84
C PHE A 8 -5.25 -16.65 16.56
N SER A 9 -6.32 -15.89 16.70
CA SER A 9 -7.65 -16.30 16.25
C SER A 9 -8.21 -15.24 15.31
N MET A 10 -8.91 -15.69 14.28
CA MET A 10 -9.69 -14.78 13.46
C MET A 10 -10.75 -14.07 14.32
N LYS A 11 -11.05 -12.82 13.98
CA LYS A 11 -12.13 -12.07 14.61
C LYS A 11 -13.46 -12.81 14.47
N HIS A 12 -14.30 -12.70 15.48
CA HIS A 12 -15.62 -13.31 15.45
C HIS A 12 -16.44 -12.84 14.22
N SER A 13 -16.44 -11.55 13.90
CA SER A 13 -17.09 -11.01 12.72
C SER A 13 -16.52 -11.52 11.39
N THR A 14 -15.22 -11.81 11.33
CA THR A 14 -14.57 -12.35 10.11
C THR A 14 -14.91 -13.83 9.94
N VAL A 15 -14.97 -14.58 11.04
CA VAL A 15 -15.44 -15.97 11.05
C VAL A 15 -16.91 -16.04 10.66
N ASP A 16 -17.76 -15.14 11.16
CA ASP A 16 -19.18 -15.08 10.81
C ASP A 16 -19.39 -14.82 9.30
N ILE A 17 -18.58 -13.93 8.69
CA ILE A 17 -18.64 -13.69 7.24
C ILE A 17 -18.22 -14.96 6.47
N LEU A 18 -17.14 -15.61 6.90
CA LEU A 18 -16.65 -16.83 6.27
C LEU A 18 -17.69 -17.95 6.39
N SER A 19 -18.34 -18.09 7.56
CA SER A 19 -19.47 -19.02 7.77
C SER A 19 -20.62 -18.73 6.81
N SER A 20 -20.99 -17.44 6.65
CA SER A 20 -22.07 -17.07 5.73
C SER A 20 -21.79 -17.42 4.26
N TYR A 21 -20.51 -17.46 3.85
CA TYR A 21 -20.13 -17.91 2.50
C TYR A 21 -20.28 -19.42 2.34
N VAL A 22 -19.96 -20.19 3.39
CA VAL A 22 -20.19 -21.64 3.42
C VAL A 22 -21.69 -21.92 3.38
N ASP A 23 -22.48 -21.26 4.23
CA ASP A 23 -23.94 -21.39 4.30
C ASP A 23 -24.62 -20.99 2.97
N ALA A 24 -24.02 -20.08 2.23
CA ALA A 24 -24.46 -19.68 0.89
C ALA A 24 -24.01 -20.65 -0.23
N LEU A 25 -23.47 -21.81 0.12
CA LEU A 25 -23.00 -22.87 -0.80
C LEU A 25 -22.00 -22.34 -1.85
N ARG A 26 -21.06 -21.45 -1.43
CA ARG A 26 -19.98 -21.02 -2.32
C ARG A 26 -19.01 -22.17 -2.57
N PRO A 27 -18.83 -22.62 -3.84
CA PRO A 27 -18.09 -23.87 -4.10
C PRO A 27 -16.61 -23.76 -3.74
N ILE A 28 -15.99 -22.61 -4.06
CA ILE A 28 -14.58 -22.33 -3.80
C ILE A 28 -14.46 -21.00 -3.08
N ILE A 29 -13.84 -21.03 -1.91
CA ILE A 29 -13.49 -19.83 -1.13
C ILE A 29 -11.97 -19.69 -1.17
N TYR A 30 -11.47 -18.64 -1.84
CA TYR A 30 -10.05 -18.37 -1.96
C TYR A 30 -9.62 -17.36 -0.91
N ILE A 31 -8.88 -17.80 0.11
CA ILE A 31 -8.43 -16.99 1.23
C ILE A 31 -7.02 -16.49 0.96
N ASN A 32 -6.89 -15.15 0.81
CA ASN A 32 -5.60 -14.51 0.60
C ASN A 32 -4.93 -14.25 1.96
N HIS A 33 -4.14 -15.19 2.43
CA HIS A 33 -3.42 -15.07 3.70
C HIS A 33 -2.20 -15.98 3.77
N PHE A 34 -1.14 -15.52 4.47
CA PHE A 34 0.12 -16.26 4.63
C PHE A 34 0.16 -17.15 5.88
N ASP A 35 -0.64 -16.83 6.89
CA ASP A 35 -0.65 -17.58 8.17
C ASP A 35 -1.73 -18.64 8.15
N PHE A 36 -1.31 -19.87 7.84
CA PHE A 36 -2.21 -21.00 7.77
C PHE A 36 -2.85 -21.36 9.11
N LYS A 37 -2.17 -21.10 10.24
CA LYS A 37 -2.68 -21.45 11.55
C LYS A 37 -3.95 -20.66 11.89
N VAL A 38 -3.92 -19.35 11.62
CA VAL A 38 -5.09 -18.48 11.84
C VAL A 38 -6.28 -18.94 11.02
N ILE A 39 -6.03 -19.35 9.77
CA ILE A 39 -7.08 -19.84 8.88
C ILE A 39 -7.59 -21.20 9.34
N ASP A 40 -6.68 -22.11 9.73
CA ASP A 40 -7.04 -23.44 10.23
C ASP A 40 -7.93 -23.35 11.47
N ASP A 41 -7.60 -22.46 12.40
CA ASP A 41 -8.41 -22.23 13.61
C ASP A 41 -9.81 -21.70 13.26
N ALA A 42 -9.92 -20.83 12.25
CA ALA A 42 -11.21 -20.34 11.77
C ALA A 42 -12.02 -21.44 11.06
N ILE A 43 -11.40 -22.19 10.16
CA ILE A 43 -12.05 -23.31 9.45
C ILE A 43 -12.52 -24.37 10.46
N LYS A 44 -11.71 -24.68 11.49
CA LYS A 44 -12.09 -25.60 12.56
C LYS A 44 -13.29 -25.09 13.35
N GLN A 45 -13.37 -23.80 13.61
CA GLN A 45 -14.50 -23.20 14.33
C GLN A 45 -15.79 -23.30 13.53
N ILE A 46 -15.75 -23.08 12.21
CA ILE A 46 -16.91 -23.17 11.31
C ILE A 46 -17.28 -24.64 11.09
N GLY A 47 -16.29 -25.49 10.88
CA GLY A 47 -16.45 -26.91 10.55
C GLY A 47 -16.46 -27.85 11.76
N SER A 48 -17.05 -27.44 12.93
CA SER A 48 -17.00 -28.25 14.15
C SER A 48 -17.60 -29.66 14.02
N ASN A 49 -18.49 -29.88 13.05
CA ASN A 49 -19.13 -31.18 12.74
C ASN A 49 -18.90 -31.63 11.30
N VAL A 50 -17.96 -31.03 10.60
CA VAL A 50 -17.66 -31.25 9.19
C VAL A 50 -16.38 -32.05 9.02
N LYS A 51 -16.32 -32.96 8.07
CA LYS A 51 -15.06 -33.66 7.71
C LYS A 51 -14.11 -32.66 7.04
N ILE A 52 -12.92 -32.43 7.61
CA ILE A 52 -11.94 -31.55 7.02
C ILE A 52 -10.78 -32.38 6.47
N VAL A 53 -10.47 -32.18 5.20
CA VAL A 53 -9.41 -32.87 4.47
C VAL A 53 -8.43 -31.83 3.97
N GLU A 54 -7.16 -31.97 4.31
CA GLU A 54 -6.12 -31.00 3.96
C GLU A 54 -5.14 -31.57 2.94
N PHE A 55 -4.81 -30.76 1.95
CA PHE A 55 -3.73 -31.01 1.02
C PHE A 55 -2.69 -29.90 1.10
N ASN A 56 -1.44 -30.29 1.10
CA ASN A 56 -0.28 -29.39 1.02
C ASN A 56 0.67 -29.85 -0.07
N ASN A 57 1.14 -28.94 -0.91
CA ASN A 57 1.98 -29.28 -2.06
C ASN A 57 3.32 -29.96 -1.67
N ALA A 58 3.80 -29.74 -0.44
CA ALA A 58 5.05 -30.34 0.06
C ALA A 58 4.86 -31.73 0.67
N LEU A 59 3.66 -32.04 1.20
CA LEU A 59 3.44 -33.23 2.05
C LEU A 59 2.30 -34.13 1.55
N GLY A 60 1.56 -33.73 0.50
CA GLY A 60 0.40 -34.45 -0.01
C GLY A 60 -0.83 -34.34 0.90
N LEU A 61 -1.54 -35.44 1.10
CA LEU A 61 -2.70 -35.55 1.98
C LEU A 61 -2.28 -35.52 3.45
N ILE A 62 -2.86 -34.60 4.22
CA ILE A 62 -2.51 -34.36 5.62
C ILE A 62 -3.74 -34.53 6.50
N ASN A 63 -3.56 -35.08 7.68
CA ASN A 63 -4.57 -35.03 8.73
C ASN A 63 -4.68 -33.58 9.24
N PHE A 64 -5.86 -32.98 9.11
CA PHE A 64 -6.07 -31.56 9.43
C PHE A 64 -5.82 -31.23 10.90
N GLU A 65 -6.15 -32.14 11.83
CA GLU A 65 -6.00 -31.88 13.27
C GLU A 65 -4.55 -32.09 13.77
N THR A 66 -3.95 -33.20 13.38
CA THR A 66 -2.61 -33.58 13.86
C THR A 66 -1.49 -33.01 13.02
N LYS A 67 -1.81 -32.50 11.82
CA LYS A 67 -0.87 -32.01 10.80
C LYS A 67 0.18 -33.07 10.40
N SER A 68 -0.16 -34.34 10.55
CA SER A 68 0.70 -35.47 10.15
C SER A 68 0.38 -35.89 8.72
N PRO A 69 1.41 -36.20 7.90
CA PRO A 69 1.19 -36.73 6.56
C PRO A 69 0.46 -38.10 6.63
N MET A 70 -0.55 -38.26 5.77
CA MET A 70 -1.32 -39.50 5.65
C MET A 70 -1.00 -40.26 4.37
N LEU A 71 -0.86 -39.56 3.25
CA LEU A 71 -0.56 -40.13 1.95
C LEU A 71 0.26 -39.12 1.13
N GLU A 72 1.41 -39.58 0.64
CA GLU A 72 2.19 -38.78 -0.33
C GLU A 72 1.53 -38.93 -1.71
N CYS A 73 0.99 -37.83 -2.21
CA CYS A 73 0.32 -37.73 -3.51
C CYS A 73 0.45 -36.31 -4.07
N ASP A 74 0.33 -36.16 -5.38
CA ASP A 74 0.21 -34.86 -6.02
C ASP A 74 -1.23 -34.33 -5.97
N LEU A 75 -1.44 -33.07 -6.33
CA LEU A 75 -2.74 -32.43 -6.28
C LEU A 75 -3.76 -33.11 -7.23
N GLU A 76 -3.32 -33.55 -8.41
CA GLU A 76 -4.18 -34.22 -9.37
C GLU A 76 -4.72 -35.56 -8.81
N GLN A 77 -3.83 -36.35 -8.18
CA GLN A 77 -4.21 -37.60 -7.53
C GLN A 77 -5.13 -37.36 -6.34
N PHE A 78 -4.83 -36.36 -5.51
CA PHE A 78 -5.67 -35.98 -4.38
C PHE A 78 -7.09 -35.62 -4.82
N LEU A 79 -7.25 -34.73 -5.84
CA LEU A 79 -8.56 -34.32 -6.33
C LEU A 79 -9.33 -35.47 -6.99
N LYS A 80 -8.64 -36.44 -7.63
CA LYS A 80 -9.29 -37.65 -8.15
C LYS A 80 -9.81 -38.55 -7.03
N LEU A 81 -8.98 -38.79 -5.99
CA LEU A 81 -9.41 -39.55 -4.81
C LEU A 81 -10.66 -38.94 -4.15
N THR A 82 -10.73 -37.62 -4.08
CA THR A 82 -11.87 -36.93 -3.50
C THR A 82 -13.13 -37.05 -4.36
N LEU A 83 -13.01 -37.18 -5.67
CA LEU A 83 -14.13 -37.43 -6.58
C LEU A 83 -14.64 -38.89 -6.51
N ASP A 84 -13.70 -39.84 -6.36
CA ASP A 84 -14.00 -41.27 -6.34
C ASP A 84 -14.66 -41.71 -5.01
N ASP A 85 -14.26 -41.09 -3.89
CA ASP A 85 -14.79 -41.41 -2.54
C ASP A 85 -16.26 -40.97 -2.34
N GLY A 86 -16.77 -40.08 -3.17
CA GLY A 86 -18.11 -39.51 -3.09
C GLY A 86 -18.50 -39.12 -1.67
N PHE A 87 -18.44 -37.83 -1.33
CA PHE A 87 -18.65 -37.40 0.05
C PHE A 87 -20.11 -37.58 0.47
N GLU A 88 -20.41 -38.63 1.23
CA GLU A 88 -21.71 -38.84 1.88
C GLU A 88 -21.97 -37.82 3.02
N GLN A 89 -20.93 -37.10 3.46
CA GLN A 89 -20.98 -36.12 4.53
C GLN A 89 -20.42 -34.78 4.06
N GLU A 90 -20.93 -33.69 4.65
CA GLU A 90 -20.36 -32.38 4.43
C GLU A 90 -18.84 -32.38 4.65
N THR A 91 -18.10 -31.88 3.68
CA THR A 91 -16.64 -31.96 3.67
C THR A 91 -16.01 -30.63 3.27
N PHE A 92 -15.02 -30.19 4.03
CA PHE A 92 -14.17 -29.08 3.67
C PHE A 92 -12.86 -29.60 3.09
N LEU A 93 -12.56 -29.19 1.85
CA LEU A 93 -11.26 -29.45 1.21
C LEU A 93 -10.36 -28.22 1.39
N VAL A 94 -9.29 -28.37 2.14
CA VAL A 94 -8.35 -27.28 2.43
C VAL A 94 -7.09 -27.46 1.60
N LEU A 95 -6.91 -26.62 0.59
CA LEU A 95 -5.81 -26.67 -0.37
C LEU A 95 -4.83 -25.52 -0.11
N LYS A 96 -3.61 -25.84 0.34
CA LYS A 96 -2.60 -24.85 0.72
C LYS A 96 -1.51 -24.71 -0.32
N ASP A 97 -1.17 -23.46 -0.67
CA ASP A 97 -0.08 -23.09 -1.60
C ASP A 97 -0.18 -23.71 -2.99
N ILE A 98 -1.40 -23.94 -3.48
CA ILE A 98 -1.63 -24.53 -4.81
C ILE A 98 -1.64 -23.51 -5.95
N HIS A 99 -1.34 -22.23 -5.68
CA HIS A 99 -1.47 -21.15 -6.66
C HIS A 99 -0.67 -21.39 -7.96
N LYS A 100 0.46 -22.11 -7.89
CA LYS A 100 1.26 -22.50 -9.07
C LYS A 100 0.67 -23.64 -9.87
N GLU A 101 -0.15 -24.48 -9.23
CA GLU A 101 -0.83 -25.60 -9.87
C GLU A 101 -2.10 -25.17 -10.63
N LEU A 102 -2.58 -23.96 -10.37
CA LEU A 102 -3.77 -23.40 -11.03
C LEU A 102 -3.54 -23.01 -12.50
N ASP A 103 -2.35 -23.21 -13.04
CA ASP A 103 -2.06 -23.11 -14.48
C ASP A 103 -2.26 -24.47 -15.21
N ASN A 104 -2.48 -25.56 -14.46
CA ASN A 104 -2.65 -26.90 -15.04
C ASN A 104 -4.11 -27.15 -15.44
N PRO A 105 -4.41 -27.36 -16.76
CA PRO A 105 -5.79 -27.57 -17.23
C PRO A 105 -6.51 -28.75 -16.58
N ARG A 106 -5.78 -29.81 -16.17
CA ARG A 106 -6.38 -30.98 -15.52
C ARG A 106 -6.86 -30.65 -14.12
N ILE A 107 -6.05 -29.90 -13.35
CA ILE A 107 -6.42 -29.44 -12.00
C ILE A 107 -7.61 -28.51 -12.07
N ILE A 108 -7.60 -27.54 -13.01
CA ILE A 108 -8.72 -26.64 -13.27
C ILE A 108 -10.00 -27.43 -13.55
N SER A 109 -9.93 -28.44 -14.43
CA SER A 109 -11.08 -29.27 -14.78
C SER A 109 -11.60 -30.08 -13.60
N LEU A 110 -10.72 -30.60 -12.74
CA LEU A 110 -11.12 -31.34 -11.54
C LEU A 110 -11.77 -30.44 -10.50
N LEU A 111 -11.20 -29.25 -10.24
CA LEU A 111 -11.80 -28.25 -9.34
C LEU A 111 -13.17 -27.78 -9.84
N LYS A 112 -13.31 -27.57 -11.17
CA LYS A 112 -14.58 -27.23 -11.78
C LYS A 112 -15.60 -28.34 -11.59
N LYS A 113 -15.20 -29.60 -11.82
CA LYS A 113 -16.10 -30.75 -11.66
C LYS A 113 -16.59 -30.88 -10.21
N ILE A 114 -15.71 -30.76 -9.22
CA ILE A 114 -16.08 -30.79 -7.79
C ILE A 114 -17.07 -29.63 -7.49
N SER A 115 -16.81 -28.44 -8.03
CA SER A 115 -17.68 -27.28 -7.84
C SER A 115 -19.07 -27.47 -8.46
N GLU A 116 -19.14 -28.05 -9.65
CA GLU A 116 -20.41 -28.38 -10.32
C GLU A 116 -21.19 -29.45 -9.56
N ASP A 117 -20.52 -30.49 -9.09
CA ASP A 117 -21.13 -31.54 -8.28
C ASP A 117 -21.68 -30.97 -6.97
N ASN A 118 -20.97 -30.03 -6.32
CA ASN A 118 -21.46 -29.34 -5.13
C ASN A 118 -22.73 -28.51 -5.39
N LEU A 119 -22.87 -27.90 -6.57
CA LEU A 119 -24.00 -27.02 -6.90
C LEU A 119 -25.23 -27.78 -7.40
N TYR A 120 -25.03 -28.92 -8.08
CA TYR A 120 -26.10 -29.59 -8.82
C TYR A 120 -26.44 -30.98 -8.32
N ASN A 121 -25.63 -31.56 -7.43
CA ASN A 121 -25.87 -32.90 -6.89
C ASN A 121 -26.24 -32.80 -5.40
N GLU A 122 -27.52 -33.08 -5.07
CA GLU A 122 -28.04 -32.99 -3.70
C GLU A 122 -27.30 -33.90 -2.67
N ASN A 123 -26.61 -34.91 -3.15
CA ASN A 123 -25.83 -35.84 -2.31
C ASN A 123 -24.38 -35.43 -2.14
N TYR A 124 -23.97 -34.26 -2.65
CA TYR A 124 -22.60 -33.79 -2.65
C TYR A 124 -22.51 -32.45 -1.96
N ASN A 125 -21.91 -32.38 -0.77
CA ASN A 125 -21.76 -31.13 -0.01
C ASN A 125 -20.26 -30.91 0.32
N THR A 126 -19.57 -30.17 -0.55
CA THR A 126 -18.14 -29.95 -0.45
C THR A 126 -17.79 -28.49 -0.68
N THR A 127 -17.20 -27.84 0.29
CA THR A 127 -16.62 -26.50 0.13
C THR A 127 -15.12 -26.61 -0.01
N ILE A 128 -14.56 -25.98 -1.05
CA ILE A 128 -13.10 -25.92 -1.29
C ILE A 128 -12.56 -24.61 -0.73
N PHE A 129 -11.59 -24.69 0.18
CA PHE A 129 -10.80 -23.55 0.66
C PHE A 129 -9.44 -23.59 -0.01
N ILE A 130 -9.12 -22.60 -0.81
CA ILE A 130 -7.77 -22.38 -1.35
C ILE A 130 -7.11 -21.30 -0.49
N ILE A 131 -5.95 -21.60 0.09
CA ILE A 131 -5.24 -20.69 0.97
C ILE A 131 -3.84 -20.44 0.42
N SER A 132 -3.54 -19.21 0.06
CA SER A 132 -2.20 -18.78 -0.33
C SER A 132 -2.02 -17.26 -0.17
N ASP A 133 -0.78 -16.80 -0.17
CA ASP A 133 -0.42 -15.38 -0.13
C ASP A 133 -0.55 -14.69 -1.50
N THR A 134 -0.70 -15.48 -2.55
CA THR A 134 -0.86 -15.03 -3.94
C THR A 134 -2.15 -15.58 -4.52
N VAL A 135 -3.02 -14.70 -4.98
CA VAL A 135 -4.30 -15.10 -5.60
C VAL A 135 -4.13 -15.25 -7.11
N VAL A 136 -4.36 -16.45 -7.60
CA VAL A 136 -4.39 -16.80 -9.03
C VAL A 136 -5.76 -17.37 -9.34
N ILE A 137 -6.50 -16.75 -10.26
CA ILE A 137 -7.85 -17.17 -10.64
C ILE A 137 -7.85 -17.52 -12.14
N PRO A 138 -7.93 -18.80 -12.49
CA PRO A 138 -8.15 -19.21 -13.87
C PRO A 138 -9.51 -18.71 -14.39
N SER A 139 -9.58 -18.31 -15.66
CA SER A 139 -10.83 -17.82 -16.27
C SER A 139 -11.98 -18.84 -16.20
N GLU A 140 -11.66 -20.12 -16.26
CA GLU A 140 -12.63 -21.22 -16.21
C GLU A 140 -13.26 -21.39 -14.80
N LEU A 141 -12.60 -20.92 -13.76
CA LEU A 141 -13.04 -21.01 -12.37
C LEU A 141 -13.58 -19.69 -11.82
N GLU A 142 -13.53 -18.60 -12.57
CA GLU A 142 -13.89 -17.25 -12.11
C GLU A 142 -15.31 -17.20 -11.48
N ASN A 143 -16.26 -17.89 -12.07
CA ASN A 143 -17.65 -17.93 -11.58
C ASN A 143 -17.85 -18.81 -10.33
N TYR A 144 -16.90 -19.68 -10.01
CA TYR A 144 -16.96 -20.61 -8.87
C TYR A 144 -16.16 -20.09 -7.67
N ILE A 145 -15.22 -19.17 -7.88
CA ILE A 145 -14.32 -18.66 -6.84
C ILE A 145 -14.89 -17.41 -6.19
N THR A 146 -14.96 -17.43 -4.88
CA THR A 146 -15.18 -16.23 -4.05
C THR A 146 -13.89 -15.90 -3.32
N VAL A 147 -13.32 -14.73 -3.59
CA VAL A 147 -12.11 -14.25 -2.89
C VAL A 147 -12.48 -13.69 -1.53
N PHE A 148 -11.79 -14.15 -0.50
CA PHE A 148 -11.96 -13.71 0.86
C PHE A 148 -10.66 -13.06 1.36
N ASP A 149 -10.69 -11.73 1.52
CA ASP A 149 -9.59 -10.95 2.08
C ASP A 149 -9.84 -10.73 3.57
N ILE A 150 -8.85 -11.03 4.42
CA ILE A 150 -8.91 -10.70 5.83
C ILE A 150 -8.60 -9.22 6.01
N PRO A 151 -9.51 -8.41 6.57
CA PRO A 151 -9.28 -6.99 6.75
C PRO A 151 -8.17 -6.73 7.78
N LEU A 152 -7.40 -5.66 7.55
CA LEU A 152 -6.41 -5.20 8.53
C LEU A 152 -7.12 -4.73 9.82
N PRO A 153 -6.46 -4.85 10.99
CA PRO A 153 -7.05 -4.47 12.25
C PRO A 153 -7.36 -2.97 12.32
N THR A 154 -8.53 -2.63 12.83
CA THR A 154 -8.93 -1.26 13.17
C THR A 154 -8.14 -0.74 14.38
N THR A 155 -8.15 0.57 14.61
CA THR A 155 -7.45 1.16 15.79
C THR A 155 -7.93 0.55 17.10
N ALA A 156 -9.23 0.27 17.24
CA ALA A 156 -9.78 -0.37 18.44
C ALA A 156 -9.24 -1.79 18.67
N GLU A 157 -9.09 -2.54 17.58
CA GLU A 157 -8.53 -3.90 17.62
C GLU A 157 -7.01 -3.89 17.85
N ILE A 158 -6.30 -2.91 17.30
CA ILE A 158 -4.88 -2.70 17.60
C ILE A 158 -4.70 -2.43 19.08
N LEU A 159 -5.54 -1.60 19.68
CA LEU A 159 -5.54 -1.36 21.13
C LEU A 159 -5.78 -2.65 21.92
N THR A 160 -6.69 -3.51 21.47
CA THR A 160 -6.92 -4.81 22.10
C THR A 160 -5.68 -5.70 22.03
N ILE A 161 -5.04 -5.81 20.85
CA ILE A 161 -3.80 -6.57 20.62
C ILE A 161 -2.69 -6.08 21.57
N ILE A 162 -2.51 -4.75 21.68
CA ILE A 162 -1.49 -4.15 22.56
C ILE A 162 -1.80 -4.46 24.03
N ASN A 163 -3.07 -4.31 24.45
CA ASN A 163 -3.47 -4.57 25.85
C ASN A 163 -3.33 -6.04 26.22
N GLU A 164 -3.66 -6.98 25.34
CA GLU A 164 -3.42 -8.40 25.53
C GLU A 164 -1.92 -8.68 25.71
N PHE A 165 -1.08 -8.12 24.82
CA PHE A 165 0.37 -8.26 24.91
C PHE A 165 0.93 -7.73 26.25
N ILE A 166 0.47 -6.55 26.68
CA ILE A 166 0.86 -5.93 27.95
C ILE A 166 0.43 -6.81 29.13
N SER A 167 -0.79 -7.33 29.09
CA SER A 167 -1.34 -8.21 30.14
C SER A 167 -0.56 -9.52 30.26
N ASP A 168 -0.27 -10.17 29.14
CA ASP A 168 0.46 -11.44 29.08
C ASP A 168 1.87 -11.34 29.67
N LEU A 169 2.55 -10.23 29.40
CA LEU A 169 3.92 -9.96 29.87
C LEU A 169 3.96 -9.19 31.20
N LYS A 170 2.80 -8.76 31.75
CA LYS A 170 2.68 -7.95 32.97
C LYS A 170 3.52 -6.66 32.93
N ILE A 171 3.55 -6.00 31.77
CA ILE A 171 4.28 -4.76 31.55
C ILE A 171 3.48 -3.58 32.11
N LYS A 172 4.16 -2.62 32.73
CA LYS A 172 3.53 -1.35 33.14
C LYS A 172 3.75 -0.32 32.04
N VAL A 173 2.69 0.15 31.41
CA VAL A 173 2.73 1.17 30.35
C VAL A 173 1.78 2.32 30.68
N ASN A 174 2.14 3.53 30.29
CA ASN A 174 1.26 4.69 30.43
C ASN A 174 0.15 4.62 29.36
N GLN A 175 -1.12 4.78 29.77
CA GLN A 175 -2.29 4.67 28.89
C GLN A 175 -2.29 5.70 27.75
N ASP A 176 -1.74 6.90 27.98
CA ASP A 176 -1.67 7.94 26.94
C ASP A 176 -0.74 7.53 25.79
N ILE A 177 0.34 6.83 26.10
CA ILE A 177 1.32 6.32 25.12
C ILE A 177 0.71 5.20 24.27
N ILE A 178 -0.15 4.34 24.87
CA ILE A 178 -0.76 3.21 24.16
C ILE A 178 -1.61 3.68 22.97
N ASN A 179 -2.36 4.77 23.14
CA ASN A 179 -3.20 5.31 22.06
C ASN A 179 -2.35 5.82 20.87
N ASP A 180 -1.26 6.51 21.18
CA ASP A 180 -0.35 7.03 20.16
C ASP A 180 0.40 5.91 19.41
N ILE A 181 0.83 4.89 20.16
CA ILE A 181 1.47 3.71 19.61
C ILE A 181 0.48 2.92 18.74
N ALA A 182 -0.78 2.78 19.17
CA ALA A 182 -1.80 2.12 18.37
C ALA A 182 -2.02 2.79 17.01
N LEU A 183 -2.01 4.12 16.97
CA LEU A 183 -2.07 4.87 15.71
C LEU A 183 -0.86 4.60 14.81
N SER A 184 0.32 4.44 15.39
CA SER A 184 1.54 4.13 14.65
C SER A 184 1.52 2.74 14.02
N PHE A 185 0.81 1.79 14.62
CA PHE A 185 0.63 0.43 14.08
C PHE A 185 -0.40 0.32 12.96
N LYS A 186 -1.18 1.36 12.71
CA LYS A 186 -2.19 1.36 11.67
C LYS A 186 -1.62 0.90 10.32
N GLY A 187 -2.27 -0.08 9.69
CA GLY A 187 -1.84 -0.65 8.41
C GLY A 187 -0.97 -1.87 8.48
N LEU A 188 -0.68 -2.35 9.67
CA LEU A 188 -0.01 -3.63 9.88
C LEU A 188 -1.04 -4.70 10.24
N ASN A 189 -0.78 -5.94 9.84
CA ASN A 189 -1.57 -7.07 10.31
C ASN A 189 -1.18 -7.46 11.75
N GLU A 190 -2.01 -8.26 12.40
CA GLU A 190 -1.81 -8.67 13.79
C GLU A 190 -0.45 -9.33 14.04
N PHE A 191 0.01 -10.18 13.11
CA PHE A 191 1.30 -10.83 13.20
C PHE A 191 2.46 -9.82 13.21
N GLN A 192 2.42 -8.84 12.30
CA GLN A 192 3.42 -7.77 12.22
C GLN A 192 3.43 -6.92 13.48
N ILE A 193 2.25 -6.56 14.00
CA ILE A 193 2.11 -5.80 15.25
C ILE A 193 2.78 -6.56 16.41
N LYS A 194 2.46 -7.84 16.58
CA LYS A 194 3.06 -8.68 17.63
C LYS A 194 4.56 -8.86 17.48
N GLN A 195 5.07 -8.96 16.24
CA GLN A 195 6.52 -9.01 15.99
C GLN A 195 7.22 -7.74 16.46
N ILE A 196 6.68 -6.56 16.12
CA ILE A 196 7.27 -5.28 16.50
C ILE A 196 7.16 -5.06 18.01
N LEU A 197 6.02 -5.39 18.63
CA LEU A 197 5.86 -5.33 20.09
C LEU A 197 6.87 -6.22 20.83
N ASN A 198 7.12 -7.43 20.32
CA ASN A 198 8.16 -8.31 20.83
C ASN A 198 9.55 -7.70 20.72
N LEU A 199 9.85 -7.04 19.59
CA LEU A 199 11.14 -6.39 19.37
C LEU A 199 11.33 -5.21 20.33
N ALA A 200 10.32 -4.34 20.48
CA ALA A 200 10.32 -3.22 21.41
C ALA A 200 10.52 -3.70 22.86
N TYR A 201 9.81 -4.74 23.28
CA TYR A 201 9.97 -5.33 24.61
C TYR A 201 11.37 -5.90 24.86
N GLN A 202 12.03 -6.47 23.84
CA GLN A 202 13.40 -7.00 23.98
C GLN A 202 14.45 -5.89 24.09
N ASP A 203 14.21 -4.73 23.49
CA ASP A 203 15.15 -3.60 23.51
C ASP A 203 15.13 -2.85 24.84
N GLY A 204 13.94 -2.57 25.40
CA GLY A 204 13.78 -1.75 26.61
C GLY A 204 13.13 -2.45 27.81
N GLY A 205 12.54 -3.63 27.66
CA GLY A 205 11.74 -4.31 28.69
C GLY A 205 10.43 -3.59 29.05
N CYS A 206 10.09 -2.51 28.35
CA CYS A 206 8.87 -1.72 28.46
C CYS A 206 8.46 -1.28 27.04
N ILE A 207 7.33 -0.61 26.94
CA ILE A 207 6.88 0.03 25.72
C ILE A 207 6.74 1.52 26.03
N ASP A 208 7.49 2.36 25.30
CA ASP A 208 7.57 3.80 25.56
C ASP A 208 7.53 4.66 24.27
N GLU A 209 7.79 5.97 24.40
CA GLU A 209 7.75 6.89 23.26
C GLU A 209 8.88 6.65 22.24
N GLU A 210 10.02 6.11 22.66
CA GLU A 210 11.15 5.84 21.79
C GLU A 210 10.83 4.71 20.82
N ASP A 211 9.94 3.79 21.21
CA ASP A 211 9.46 2.71 20.35
C ASP A 211 8.68 3.19 19.13
N LYS A 212 8.15 4.42 19.12
CA LYS A 212 7.53 5.00 17.93
C LYS A 212 8.50 5.04 16.74
N LEU A 213 9.77 5.33 16.99
CA LEU A 213 10.80 5.32 15.94
C LEU A 213 11.10 3.90 15.45
N LEU A 214 11.13 2.93 16.36
CA LEU A 214 11.28 1.52 16.02
C LEU A 214 10.12 1.02 15.17
N ILE A 215 8.89 1.31 15.58
CA ILE A 215 7.65 0.97 14.85
C ILE A 215 7.69 1.54 13.43
N LEU A 216 8.09 2.81 13.27
CA LEU A 216 8.20 3.44 11.97
C LEU A 216 9.25 2.76 11.08
N LYS A 217 10.43 2.43 11.61
CA LYS A 217 11.48 1.72 10.87
C LYS A 217 11.04 0.33 10.42
N GLU A 218 10.42 -0.45 11.29
CA GLU A 218 9.90 -1.77 10.96
C GLU A 218 8.76 -1.68 9.93
N LYS A 219 7.85 -0.71 10.08
CA LYS A 219 6.81 -0.42 9.10
C LYS A 219 7.39 -0.09 7.72
N GLU A 220 8.47 0.71 7.66
CA GLU A 220 9.19 0.96 6.41
C GLU A 220 9.70 -0.32 5.75
N GLN A 221 10.21 -1.27 6.53
CA GLN A 221 10.68 -2.54 5.98
C GLN A 221 9.55 -3.37 5.36
N PHE A 222 8.39 -3.42 6.01
CA PHE A 222 7.22 -4.12 5.46
C PHE A 222 6.73 -3.48 4.16
N ILE A 223 6.71 -2.14 4.10
CA ILE A 223 6.36 -1.39 2.89
C ILE A 223 7.37 -1.68 1.77
N LYS A 224 8.67 -1.66 2.07
CA LYS A 224 9.73 -1.99 1.10
C LYS A 224 9.63 -3.42 0.57
N LYS A 225 9.26 -4.38 1.42
CA LYS A 225 9.03 -5.79 1.00
C LYS A 225 7.86 -5.92 0.03
N ALA A 226 6.80 -5.13 0.18
CA ALA A 226 5.68 -5.12 -0.76
C ALA A 226 6.10 -4.61 -2.17
N GLY A 227 7.19 -3.85 -2.26
CA GLY A 227 7.88 -3.47 -3.49
C GLY A 227 7.20 -2.40 -4.34
N MET A 228 5.94 -2.06 -4.08
CA MET A 228 5.13 -1.13 -4.87
C MET A 228 5.13 0.29 -4.33
N LEU A 229 5.38 0.44 -3.04
CA LEU A 229 5.46 1.71 -2.32
C LEU A 229 6.85 1.90 -1.73
N GLU A 230 7.31 3.15 -1.70
CA GLU A 230 8.58 3.54 -1.12
C GLU A 230 8.34 4.71 -0.16
N ILE A 231 8.79 4.59 1.09
CA ILE A 231 8.82 5.74 2.01
C ILE A 231 10.03 6.59 1.64
N VAL A 232 9.76 7.85 1.32
CA VAL A 232 10.77 8.83 0.91
C VAL A 232 11.17 9.66 2.11
N ASN A 233 12.43 9.54 2.51
CA ASN A 233 13.01 10.45 3.52
C ASN A 233 13.31 11.79 2.85
N PHE A 234 12.93 12.88 3.50
CA PHE A 234 13.10 14.23 3.00
C PHE A 234 13.53 15.18 4.13
N SER A 235 14.20 16.25 3.76
CA SER A 235 14.57 17.36 4.64
C SER A 235 14.07 18.71 4.09
N GLU A 236 13.47 18.65 2.92
CA GLU A 236 13.00 19.81 2.19
C GLU A 236 11.69 20.34 2.78
N THR A 237 11.59 21.65 2.86
CA THR A 237 10.45 22.41 3.38
C THR A 237 9.85 23.32 2.30
N VAL A 238 8.75 24.00 2.61
CA VAL A 238 8.13 24.99 1.71
C VAL A 238 9.09 26.15 1.40
N ASP A 239 10.02 26.44 2.30
CA ASP A 239 11.02 27.51 2.11
C ASP A 239 12.09 27.15 1.08
N ASP A 240 12.26 25.88 0.77
CA ASP A 240 13.17 25.41 -0.29
C ASP A 240 12.59 25.60 -1.71
N ILE A 241 11.33 26.00 -1.83
CA ILE A 241 10.68 26.29 -3.10
C ILE A 241 10.82 27.79 -3.42
N GLY A 242 11.55 28.12 -4.48
CA GLY A 242 11.66 29.50 -4.97
C GLY A 242 10.48 29.83 -5.90
N GLY A 243 9.54 30.67 -5.45
CA GLY A 243 8.32 30.98 -6.21
C GLY A 243 7.12 30.09 -5.83
N LEU A 244 6.18 29.91 -6.77
CA LEU A 244 4.95 29.13 -6.62
C LEU A 244 4.05 29.59 -5.44
N GLU A 245 3.95 30.88 -5.23
CA GLU A 245 3.30 31.47 -4.04
C GLU A 245 1.82 31.02 -3.90
N ASN A 246 1.06 30.98 -5.01
CA ASN A 246 -0.33 30.51 -4.99
C ASN A 246 -0.46 29.07 -4.51
N LEU A 247 0.46 28.19 -4.95
CA LEU A 247 0.51 26.79 -4.54
C LEU A 247 0.87 26.69 -3.05
N LYS A 248 1.85 27.45 -2.59
CA LYS A 248 2.25 27.50 -1.18
C LYS A 248 1.11 27.94 -0.27
N GLU A 249 0.44 29.04 -0.60
CA GLU A 249 -0.72 29.55 0.15
C GLU A 249 -1.86 28.52 0.20
N TRP A 250 -2.11 27.84 -0.92
CA TRP A 250 -3.12 26.80 -0.97
C TRP A 250 -2.77 25.63 -0.07
N LEU A 251 -1.52 25.15 -0.12
CA LEU A 251 -1.02 24.06 0.73
C LEU A 251 -1.08 24.43 2.22
N GLN A 252 -0.70 25.67 2.58
CA GLN A 252 -0.80 26.16 3.97
C GLN A 252 -2.22 26.16 4.50
N ARG A 253 -3.21 26.50 3.66
CA ARG A 253 -4.65 26.40 4.03
C ARG A 253 -5.05 24.96 4.26
N LYS A 254 -4.61 24.02 3.39
CA LYS A 254 -4.91 22.59 3.54
C LYS A 254 -4.21 21.97 4.75
N ALA A 255 -2.99 22.39 5.07
CA ALA A 255 -2.28 21.93 6.27
C ALA A 255 -3.07 22.22 7.55
N LYS A 256 -3.72 23.39 7.65
CA LYS A 256 -4.59 23.71 8.80
C LYS A 256 -5.81 22.78 8.91
N ILE A 257 -6.34 22.31 7.79
CA ILE A 257 -7.43 21.32 7.75
C ILE A 257 -6.91 19.97 8.23
N PHE A 258 -5.76 19.52 7.72
CA PHE A 258 -5.12 18.26 8.13
C PHE A 258 -4.79 18.23 9.61
N ALA A 259 -4.23 19.30 10.18
CA ALA A 259 -3.91 19.42 11.59
C ALA A 259 -5.15 19.35 12.52
N ASN A 260 -6.35 19.64 12.02
CA ASN A 260 -7.60 19.67 12.78
C ASN A 260 -8.74 18.90 12.09
N LEU A 261 -8.40 17.77 11.49
CA LEU A 261 -9.29 17.04 10.57
C LEU A 261 -10.64 16.69 11.20
N ASP A 262 -10.66 16.18 12.44
CA ASP A 262 -11.90 15.81 13.13
C ASP A 262 -12.83 16.99 13.34
N LYS A 263 -12.27 18.16 13.65
CA LYS A 263 -13.06 19.41 13.81
C LYS A 263 -13.56 19.91 12.46
N ALA A 264 -12.73 19.80 11.42
CA ALA A 264 -13.07 20.21 10.07
C ALA A 264 -14.22 19.36 9.49
N ILE A 265 -14.16 18.04 9.65
CA ILE A 265 -15.21 17.11 9.22
C ILE A 265 -16.52 17.39 9.98
N LYS A 266 -16.46 17.58 11.30
CA LYS A 266 -17.65 17.95 12.10
C LYS A 266 -18.27 19.28 11.68
N PHE A 267 -17.47 20.19 11.13
CA PHE A 267 -17.92 21.46 10.59
C PHE A 267 -18.48 21.37 9.16
N GLY A 268 -18.34 20.20 8.50
CA GLY A 268 -18.82 19.96 7.13
C GLY A 268 -17.77 20.21 6.05
N VAL A 269 -16.48 20.20 6.39
CA VAL A 269 -15.38 20.28 5.42
C VAL A 269 -15.00 18.88 4.96
N ASP A 270 -14.96 18.65 3.65
CA ASP A 270 -14.53 17.40 3.07
C ASP A 270 -13.04 17.15 3.32
N VAL A 271 -12.67 15.86 3.43
CA VAL A 271 -11.26 15.43 3.52
C VAL A 271 -10.54 15.81 2.22
N PRO A 272 -9.45 16.59 2.28
CA PRO A 272 -8.70 16.92 1.09
C PRO A 272 -8.18 15.69 0.36
N LYS A 273 -8.37 15.64 -0.95
CA LYS A 273 -8.01 14.48 -1.78
C LYS A 273 -6.60 14.57 -2.34
N GLY A 274 -6.20 15.73 -2.82
CA GLY A 274 -4.88 15.93 -3.38
C GLY A 274 -4.81 16.99 -4.48
N ILE A 275 -3.62 17.13 -5.03
CA ILE A 275 -3.29 18.08 -6.10
C ILE A 275 -2.61 17.38 -7.26
N MET A 276 -2.77 17.93 -8.44
CA MET A 276 -1.95 17.58 -9.60
C MET A 276 -1.14 18.81 -10.02
N ILE A 277 0.16 18.62 -10.25
CA ILE A 277 1.11 19.67 -10.63
C ILE A 277 1.62 19.33 -12.04
N ILE A 278 1.28 20.18 -12.99
CA ILE A 278 1.60 20.00 -14.41
C ILE A 278 2.58 21.08 -14.83
N GLY A 279 3.61 20.76 -15.59
CA GLY A 279 4.50 21.79 -16.13
C GLY A 279 5.89 21.28 -16.50
N MET A 280 6.77 22.22 -16.83
CA MET A 280 8.09 21.94 -17.35
C MET A 280 8.96 21.13 -16.39
N PRO A 281 9.81 20.20 -16.90
CA PRO A 281 10.79 19.50 -16.07
C PRO A 281 11.73 20.46 -15.36
N GLY A 282 12.13 20.13 -14.12
CA GLY A 282 13.09 20.94 -13.35
C GLY A 282 12.51 22.21 -12.72
N CYS A 283 11.18 22.43 -12.74
CA CYS A 283 10.52 23.58 -12.12
C CYS A 283 9.95 23.31 -10.72
N GLY A 284 10.48 22.32 -9.99
CA GLY A 284 10.16 22.12 -8.56
C GLY A 284 8.96 21.23 -8.26
N LYS A 285 8.36 20.54 -9.24
CA LYS A 285 7.19 19.66 -9.04
C LYS A 285 7.44 18.56 -7.98
N SER A 286 8.51 17.79 -8.12
CA SER A 286 8.87 16.73 -7.16
C SER A 286 9.28 17.28 -5.79
N LEU A 287 9.86 18.50 -5.76
CA LEU A 287 10.16 19.20 -4.53
C LEU A 287 8.88 19.59 -3.77
N THR A 288 7.82 19.92 -4.50
CA THR A 288 6.52 20.24 -3.89
C THR A 288 5.91 19.06 -3.15
N ALA A 289 6.07 17.82 -3.64
CA ALA A 289 5.59 16.63 -2.92
C ALA A 289 6.26 16.49 -1.54
N LYS A 290 7.57 16.68 -1.48
CA LYS A 290 8.35 16.65 -0.23
C LYS A 290 7.96 17.80 0.71
N ALA A 291 7.87 19.02 0.18
CA ALA A 291 7.44 20.18 0.94
C ALA A 291 6.00 20.06 1.48
N THR A 292 5.10 19.39 0.73
CA THR A 292 3.74 19.11 1.19
C THR A 292 3.76 18.16 2.39
N ALA A 293 4.53 17.08 2.33
CA ALA A 293 4.65 16.13 3.43
C ALA A 293 5.26 16.78 4.68
N SER A 294 6.29 17.64 4.49
CA SER A 294 6.88 18.45 5.56
C SER A 294 5.86 19.39 6.20
N LEU A 295 5.09 20.11 5.40
CA LEU A 295 4.11 21.07 5.87
C LEU A 295 2.93 20.43 6.61
N PHE A 296 2.56 19.23 6.21
CA PHE A 296 1.47 18.45 6.84
C PHE A 296 1.96 17.60 8.01
N GLU A 297 3.27 17.51 8.21
CA GLU A 297 3.92 16.68 9.25
C GLU A 297 3.53 15.19 9.16
N ILE A 298 3.41 14.68 7.93
CA ILE A 298 3.02 13.30 7.65
C ILE A 298 4.03 12.62 6.71
N PRO A 299 4.11 11.28 6.71
CA PRO A 299 5.01 10.53 5.85
C PRO A 299 4.78 10.80 4.36
N LEU A 300 5.88 10.80 3.58
CA LEU A 300 5.85 10.82 2.13
C LEU A 300 6.03 9.40 1.59
N VAL A 301 5.05 8.92 0.85
CA VAL A 301 5.06 7.60 0.24
C VAL A 301 5.00 7.75 -1.27
N ARG A 302 5.97 7.21 -1.98
CA ARG A 302 6.02 7.23 -3.44
C ARG A 302 5.44 5.94 -4.01
N LEU A 303 4.54 6.06 -4.97
CA LEU A 303 4.02 4.94 -5.75
C LEU A 303 4.95 4.69 -6.93
N ASP A 304 5.56 3.49 -6.98
CA ASP A 304 6.37 3.05 -8.12
C ASP A 304 5.47 2.37 -9.15
N VAL A 305 5.03 3.14 -10.12
CA VAL A 305 4.12 2.65 -11.16
C VAL A 305 4.77 1.60 -12.05
N GLY A 306 6.09 1.66 -12.25
CA GLY A 306 6.81 0.64 -13.02
C GLY A 306 6.71 -0.75 -12.41
N ARG A 307 6.61 -0.83 -11.09
CA ARG A 307 6.45 -2.09 -10.35
C ARG A 307 5.01 -2.57 -10.22
N LEU A 308 4.04 -1.71 -10.55
CA LEU A 308 2.63 -2.12 -10.62
C LEU A 308 2.37 -3.03 -11.80
N LEU A 309 3.10 -2.82 -12.91
CA LEU A 309 2.92 -3.60 -14.13
C LEU A 309 3.54 -5.00 -13.95
N GLY A 310 2.68 -5.99 -13.73
CA GLY A 310 3.05 -7.40 -13.63
C GLY A 310 3.25 -8.05 -14.99
N LYS A 311 3.80 -9.25 -14.98
CA LYS A 311 4.02 -10.06 -16.19
C LYS A 311 2.78 -10.86 -16.61
N TYR A 312 1.87 -11.11 -15.67
CA TYR A 312 0.70 -11.94 -15.86
C TYR A 312 -0.59 -11.13 -15.86
N VAL A 313 -1.61 -11.63 -16.55
CA VAL A 313 -2.96 -11.03 -16.58
C VAL A 313 -3.54 -11.02 -15.16
N GLY A 314 -4.06 -9.87 -14.72
CA GLY A 314 -4.62 -9.70 -13.37
C GLY A 314 -3.60 -9.39 -12.27
N GLU A 315 -2.30 -9.65 -12.46
CA GLU A 315 -1.26 -9.32 -11.48
C GLU A 315 -1.16 -7.82 -11.24
N SER A 316 -1.20 -7.04 -12.31
CA SER A 316 -1.11 -5.57 -12.24
C SER A 316 -2.29 -4.96 -11.46
N GLU A 317 -3.50 -5.45 -11.69
CA GLU A 317 -4.70 -4.98 -10.98
C GLU A 317 -4.63 -5.31 -9.47
N ASN A 318 -4.15 -6.50 -9.15
CA ASN A 318 -3.95 -6.92 -7.76
C ASN A 318 -2.85 -6.10 -7.08
N ASN A 319 -1.75 -5.82 -7.79
CA ASN A 319 -0.67 -4.97 -7.30
C ASN A 319 -1.16 -3.54 -7.02
N MET A 320 -1.94 -2.95 -7.92
CA MET A 320 -2.56 -1.64 -7.71
C MET A 320 -3.45 -1.65 -6.46
N ARG A 321 -4.34 -2.63 -6.34
CA ARG A 321 -5.23 -2.77 -5.18
C ARG A 321 -4.45 -2.90 -3.87
N LYS A 322 -3.40 -3.72 -3.86
CA LYS A 322 -2.50 -3.89 -2.70
C LYS A 322 -1.79 -2.58 -2.35
N ALA A 323 -1.26 -1.85 -3.36
CA ALA A 323 -0.59 -0.56 -3.14
C ALA A 323 -1.54 0.49 -2.56
N LEU A 324 -2.75 0.59 -3.08
CA LEU A 324 -3.77 1.54 -2.59
C LEU A 324 -4.22 1.17 -1.17
N LYS A 325 -4.55 -0.09 -0.89
CA LYS A 325 -4.87 -0.57 0.47
C LYS A 325 -3.72 -0.28 1.45
N LEU A 326 -2.48 -0.48 1.03
CA LEU A 326 -1.31 -0.20 1.86
C LEU A 326 -1.14 1.31 2.12
N SER A 327 -1.40 2.16 1.13
CA SER A 327 -1.36 3.62 1.33
C SER A 327 -2.46 4.09 2.31
N GLU A 328 -3.66 3.52 2.23
CA GLU A 328 -4.74 3.76 3.21
C GLU A 328 -4.34 3.33 4.62
N ALA A 329 -3.70 2.21 4.70
CA ALA A 329 -3.21 1.65 5.94
C ALA A 329 -2.13 2.51 6.62
N ILE A 330 -1.29 3.18 5.82
CA ILE A 330 -0.27 4.12 6.32
C ILE A 330 -0.88 5.49 6.69
N SER A 331 -2.10 5.78 6.24
CA SER A 331 -2.73 7.10 6.43
C SER A 331 -2.74 7.55 7.91
N PRO A 332 -2.48 8.84 8.21
CA PRO A 332 -2.32 9.93 7.25
C PRO A 332 -0.97 9.93 6.54
N CYS A 333 -0.94 10.09 5.21
CA CYS A 333 0.28 10.18 4.43
C CYS A 333 0.09 11.01 3.16
N VAL A 334 1.20 11.49 2.59
CA VAL A 334 1.22 12.03 1.22
C VAL A 334 1.59 10.89 0.27
N LEU A 335 0.70 10.55 -0.66
CA LEU A 335 0.97 9.61 -1.74
C LEU A 335 1.47 10.39 -2.96
N TRP A 336 2.76 10.26 -3.24
CA TRP A 336 3.38 10.90 -4.39
C TRP A 336 3.41 9.96 -5.61
N ILE A 337 2.85 10.44 -6.70
CA ILE A 337 2.85 9.77 -8.00
C ILE A 337 3.61 10.65 -8.98
N ASP A 338 4.83 10.26 -9.29
CA ASP A 338 5.70 11.02 -10.20
C ASP A 338 5.43 10.61 -11.64
N GLU A 339 5.39 11.61 -12.55
CA GLU A 339 5.19 11.41 -13.97
C GLU A 339 3.95 10.54 -14.30
N ILE A 340 2.79 10.94 -13.74
CA ILE A 340 1.53 10.19 -13.84
C ILE A 340 1.14 9.90 -15.30
N GLU A 341 1.54 10.75 -16.24
CA GLU A 341 1.33 10.55 -17.69
C GLU A 341 2.02 9.30 -18.22
N LYS A 342 3.18 8.93 -17.65
CA LYS A 342 3.89 7.69 -18.03
C LYS A 342 3.21 6.46 -17.44
N ALA A 343 2.62 6.61 -16.25
CA ALA A 343 1.90 5.58 -15.55
C ALA A 343 0.71 5.05 -16.33
N PHE A 344 0.02 5.96 -17.00
CA PHE A 344 -1.24 5.69 -17.69
C PHE A 344 -1.14 6.00 -19.20
N ALA A 345 0.08 5.94 -19.77
CA ALA A 345 0.30 6.12 -21.19
C ALA A 345 -0.52 5.11 -22.01
N GLY A 346 -1.20 5.60 -23.05
CA GLY A 346 -2.01 4.77 -23.94
C GLY A 346 -3.47 4.57 -23.53
N VAL A 347 -3.90 5.10 -22.39
CA VAL A 347 -5.32 5.10 -22.00
C VAL A 347 -6.10 5.97 -23.00
N GLY A 348 -7.14 5.39 -23.64
CA GLY A 348 -8.00 6.11 -24.58
C GLY A 348 -7.48 6.22 -26.02
N SER A 349 -6.35 5.60 -26.38
CA SER A 349 -5.89 5.50 -27.77
C SER A 349 -6.32 4.17 -28.41
N ASP A 350 -6.61 4.20 -29.72
CA ASP A 350 -6.89 2.99 -30.52
C ASP A 350 -5.63 2.10 -30.54
N GLY A 351 -5.55 1.13 -29.62
CA GLY A 351 -4.39 0.25 -29.43
C GLY A 351 -3.74 0.36 -28.04
N GLY A 352 -4.35 1.12 -27.10
CA GLY A 352 -3.91 1.19 -25.71
C GLY A 352 -3.96 -0.17 -25.03
N ASN A 353 -3.02 -0.43 -24.12
CA ASN A 353 -2.99 -1.66 -23.34
C ASN A 353 -4.22 -1.73 -22.43
N GLU A 354 -5.07 -2.75 -22.63
CA GLU A 354 -6.29 -2.98 -21.85
C GLU A 354 -6.02 -3.01 -20.35
N VAL A 355 -4.89 -3.58 -19.94
CA VAL A 355 -4.45 -3.63 -18.53
C VAL A 355 -4.26 -2.23 -17.97
N THR A 356 -3.61 -1.33 -18.71
CA THR A 356 -3.40 0.07 -18.25
C THR A 356 -4.72 0.81 -18.10
N THR A 357 -5.68 0.57 -19.01
CA THR A 357 -7.03 1.16 -18.92
C THR A 357 -7.79 0.68 -17.69
N ARG A 358 -7.70 -0.60 -17.34
CA ARG A 358 -8.32 -1.16 -16.13
C ARG A 358 -7.67 -0.62 -14.85
N LEU A 359 -6.34 -0.58 -14.80
CA LEU A 359 -5.60 0.03 -13.69
C LEU A 359 -6.01 1.48 -13.46
N PHE A 360 -6.12 2.22 -14.56
CA PHE A 360 -6.57 3.61 -14.55
C PHE A 360 -7.98 3.75 -13.97
N GLY A 361 -8.92 2.95 -14.45
CA GLY A 361 -10.30 2.93 -13.93
C GLY A 361 -10.35 2.64 -12.44
N GLN A 362 -9.60 1.64 -11.98
CA GLN A 362 -9.52 1.26 -10.57
C GLN A 362 -8.94 2.40 -9.71
N PHE A 363 -7.87 3.05 -10.17
CA PHE A 363 -7.27 4.18 -9.46
C PHE A 363 -8.25 5.38 -9.36
N LEU A 364 -8.95 5.69 -10.45
CA LEU A 364 -9.93 6.78 -10.46
C LEU A 364 -11.12 6.51 -9.53
N THR A 365 -11.65 5.30 -9.52
CA THR A 365 -12.72 4.88 -8.61
C THR A 365 -12.26 5.03 -7.16
N TRP A 366 -11.07 4.53 -6.85
CA TRP A 366 -10.50 4.68 -5.53
C TRP A 366 -10.34 6.16 -5.12
N MET A 367 -9.82 7.03 -5.99
CA MET A 367 -9.70 8.46 -5.71
C MET A 367 -11.05 9.12 -5.41
N GLN A 368 -12.10 8.69 -6.08
CA GLN A 368 -13.44 9.24 -5.92
C GLN A 368 -14.07 8.80 -4.60
N GLU A 369 -13.93 7.53 -4.25
CA GLU A 369 -14.59 6.87 -3.12
C GLU A 369 -13.80 6.94 -1.81
N LYS A 370 -12.51 7.27 -1.86
CA LYS A 370 -11.68 7.30 -0.65
C LYS A 370 -12.19 8.28 0.40
N GLU A 371 -12.37 7.80 1.61
CA GLU A 371 -12.71 8.59 2.81
C GLU A 371 -11.51 8.74 3.76
N ASN A 372 -10.39 8.09 3.43
CA ASN A 372 -9.18 8.11 4.24
C ASN A 372 -8.33 9.38 4.04
N THR A 373 -7.36 9.58 4.94
CA THR A 373 -6.48 10.75 4.99
C THR A 373 -5.22 10.60 4.15
N VAL A 374 -5.31 9.92 3.00
CA VAL A 374 -4.23 9.90 2.01
C VAL A 374 -4.34 11.13 1.13
N PHE A 375 -3.35 12.01 1.17
CA PHE A 375 -3.28 13.19 0.31
C PHE A 375 -2.43 12.90 -0.91
N ILE A 376 -3.00 13.00 -2.12
CA ILE A 376 -2.30 12.66 -3.35
C ILE A 376 -1.58 13.89 -3.90
N VAL A 377 -0.30 13.74 -4.22
CA VAL A 377 0.47 14.71 -5.01
C VAL A 377 0.92 14.02 -6.29
N ALA A 378 0.23 14.29 -7.38
CA ALA A 378 0.58 13.79 -8.70
C ALA A 378 1.39 14.85 -9.46
N THR A 379 2.46 14.45 -10.15
CA THR A 379 3.23 15.32 -11.02
C THR A 379 3.12 14.86 -12.46
N ALA A 380 3.11 15.81 -13.40
CA ALA A 380 3.12 15.54 -14.83
C ALA A 380 3.97 16.54 -15.60
N ASN A 381 4.63 16.08 -16.67
CA ASN A 381 5.41 16.94 -17.53
C ASN A 381 4.62 17.40 -18.76
N ASP A 382 3.65 16.64 -19.20
CA ASP A 382 2.86 16.92 -20.38
C ASP A 382 1.36 16.67 -20.16
N ILE A 383 0.57 17.71 -20.30
CA ILE A 383 -0.89 17.65 -20.16
C ILE A 383 -1.57 16.87 -21.28
N SER A 384 -0.97 16.82 -22.46
CA SER A 384 -1.57 16.16 -23.64
C SER A 384 -1.64 14.63 -23.48
N HIS A 385 -0.81 14.06 -22.63
CA HIS A 385 -0.77 12.63 -22.33
C HIS A 385 -1.54 12.25 -21.06
N ILE A 386 -2.17 13.23 -20.41
CA ILE A 386 -3.00 12.98 -19.21
C ILE A 386 -4.42 12.67 -19.65
N PRO A 387 -5.00 11.51 -19.25
CA PRO A 387 -6.39 11.22 -19.52
C PRO A 387 -7.31 12.32 -18.97
N PRO A 388 -8.26 12.85 -19.79
CA PRO A 388 -9.12 13.98 -19.40
C PRO A 388 -9.96 13.69 -18.13
N GLU A 389 -10.13 12.43 -17.81
CA GLU A 389 -10.83 11.99 -16.59
C GLU A 389 -10.16 12.51 -15.32
N PHE A 390 -8.84 12.65 -15.27
CA PHE A 390 -8.14 13.21 -14.11
C PHE A 390 -8.52 14.67 -13.83
N MET A 391 -8.88 15.42 -14.87
CA MET A 391 -9.24 16.85 -14.78
C MET A 391 -10.69 17.07 -14.33
N ARG A 392 -11.49 16.00 -14.18
CA ARG A 392 -12.87 16.12 -13.67
C ARG A 392 -12.87 16.44 -12.18
N LYS A 393 -13.78 17.38 -11.80
CA LYS A 393 -13.99 17.74 -10.39
C LYS A 393 -14.29 16.50 -9.52
N GLY A 394 -13.82 16.52 -8.29
CA GLY A 394 -14.04 15.45 -7.31
C GLY A 394 -12.93 14.38 -7.25
N ARG A 395 -11.89 14.48 -8.07
CA ARG A 395 -10.71 13.60 -8.05
C ARG A 395 -9.51 14.29 -7.41
N PHE A 396 -9.03 15.36 -8.02
CA PHE A 396 -8.10 16.29 -7.37
C PHE A 396 -8.85 17.51 -6.87
N ASP A 397 -8.42 18.08 -5.77
CA ASP A 397 -8.98 19.32 -5.22
C ASP A 397 -8.60 20.52 -6.09
N GLU A 398 -7.36 20.51 -6.65
CA GLU A 398 -6.83 21.58 -7.47
C GLU A 398 -5.79 21.07 -8.47
N LEU A 399 -5.68 21.79 -9.59
CA LEU A 399 -4.67 21.57 -10.64
C LEU A 399 -3.79 22.80 -10.71
N PHE A 400 -2.48 22.62 -10.56
CA PHE A 400 -1.50 23.71 -10.66
C PHE A 400 -0.65 23.56 -11.91
N PHE A 401 -0.60 24.61 -12.70
CA PHE A 401 0.32 24.69 -13.82
C PHE A 401 1.58 25.45 -13.38
N VAL A 402 2.73 24.83 -13.61
CA VAL A 402 4.06 25.36 -13.24
C VAL A 402 4.84 25.61 -14.51
N ASP A 403 5.06 26.88 -14.80
CA ASP A 403 5.87 27.35 -15.92
C ASP A 403 7.33 27.58 -15.50
N LEU A 404 8.15 28.04 -16.46
CA LEU A 404 9.50 28.50 -16.14
C LEU A 404 9.47 29.67 -15.15
N PRO A 405 10.41 29.72 -14.21
CA PRO A 405 10.42 30.76 -13.19
C PRO A 405 10.67 32.16 -13.81
N ASN A 406 9.88 33.13 -13.38
CA ASN A 406 10.10 34.53 -13.74
C ASN A 406 11.35 35.10 -13.05
N GLY A 407 11.74 36.34 -13.36
CA GLY A 407 12.98 36.95 -12.84
C GLY A 407 13.05 36.99 -11.31
N GLU A 408 11.94 37.29 -10.62
CA GLU A 408 11.90 37.31 -9.16
C GLU A 408 11.97 35.89 -8.55
N GLU A 409 11.32 34.94 -9.19
CA GLU A 409 11.39 33.53 -8.78
C GLU A 409 12.79 32.97 -9.00
N ARG A 410 13.46 33.28 -10.13
CA ARG A 410 14.86 32.90 -10.37
C ARG A 410 15.78 33.47 -9.29
N ARG A 411 15.57 34.73 -8.89
CA ARG A 411 16.30 35.32 -7.78
C ARG A 411 16.14 34.50 -6.48
N LYS A 412 14.89 34.18 -6.11
CA LYS A 412 14.61 33.38 -4.92
C LYS A 412 15.29 32.01 -5.00
N ILE A 413 15.25 31.35 -6.15
CA ILE A 413 15.90 30.05 -6.39
C ILE A 413 17.42 30.17 -6.20
N ILE A 414 18.05 31.18 -6.80
CA ILE A 414 19.48 31.44 -6.64
C ILE A 414 19.84 31.66 -5.16
N ASP A 415 19.08 32.49 -4.47
CA ASP A 415 19.32 32.79 -3.05
C ASP A 415 19.20 31.54 -2.17
N ILE A 416 18.20 30.68 -2.43
CA ILE A 416 18.02 29.41 -1.73
C ILE A 416 19.24 28.51 -1.92
N HIS A 417 19.70 28.31 -3.16
CA HIS A 417 20.82 27.42 -3.44
C HIS A 417 22.16 27.97 -2.92
N LEU A 418 22.36 29.26 -2.92
CA LEU A 418 23.52 29.90 -2.33
C LEU A 418 23.52 29.78 -0.79
N LYS A 419 22.37 29.99 -0.13
CA LYS A 419 22.21 29.82 1.32
C LYS A 419 22.47 28.39 1.74
N LYS A 420 21.87 27.43 1.04
CA LYS A 420 22.03 25.98 1.30
C LYS A 420 23.49 25.55 1.26
N ARG A 421 24.28 26.19 0.41
CA ARG A 421 25.75 25.95 0.27
C ARG A 421 26.62 26.89 1.08
N ARG A 422 26.03 27.74 1.96
CA ARG A 422 26.70 28.73 2.81
C ARG A 422 27.59 29.73 2.02
N LYS A 423 27.19 30.03 0.77
CA LYS A 423 27.89 30.94 -0.14
C LYS A 423 27.12 32.23 -0.41
N TRP A 424 25.95 32.42 0.22
CA TRP A 424 25.21 33.66 0.07
C TRP A 424 25.94 34.87 0.65
N ASN A 425 26.02 35.95 -0.15
CA ASN A 425 26.65 37.20 0.25
C ASN A 425 25.79 38.38 -0.30
N LYS A 426 25.67 39.46 0.47
CA LYS A 426 24.97 40.68 0.09
C LYS A 426 25.56 41.39 -1.15
N ASN A 427 26.84 41.14 -1.47
CA ASN A 427 27.51 41.75 -2.61
C ASN A 427 27.31 41.03 -3.94
N ILE A 428 26.52 39.96 -3.96
CA ILE A 428 26.18 39.24 -5.21
C ILE A 428 25.24 40.11 -6.03
N ASP A 429 25.63 40.43 -7.26
CA ASP A 429 24.79 41.17 -8.21
C ASP A 429 23.61 40.30 -8.72
N SER A 430 22.53 40.38 -7.96
CA SER A 430 21.30 39.62 -8.28
C SER A 430 20.70 40.04 -9.63
N ILE A 431 20.89 41.30 -10.06
CA ILE A 431 20.31 41.81 -11.32
C ILE A 431 21.01 41.17 -12.52
N ALA A 432 22.33 41.13 -12.48
CA ALA A 432 23.13 40.48 -13.51
C ALA A 432 22.76 38.96 -13.62
N LEU A 433 22.68 38.28 -12.45
CA LEU A 433 22.33 36.87 -12.42
C LEU A 433 20.92 36.58 -12.97
N ILE A 434 19.94 37.41 -12.66
CA ILE A 434 18.57 37.28 -13.18
C ILE A 434 18.56 37.41 -14.71
N LYS A 435 19.36 38.32 -15.26
CA LYS A 435 19.45 38.54 -16.70
C LYS A 435 20.12 37.36 -17.41
N GLU A 436 21.22 36.89 -16.89
CA GLU A 436 22.00 35.79 -17.48
C GLU A 436 21.32 34.41 -17.33
N THR A 437 20.39 34.27 -16.40
CA THR A 437 19.60 33.02 -16.20
C THR A 437 18.23 33.08 -16.86
N ASP A 438 18.02 33.98 -17.83
CA ASP A 438 16.73 34.05 -18.53
C ASP A 438 16.42 32.74 -19.27
N GLY A 439 15.16 32.25 -19.14
CA GLY A 439 14.75 30.96 -19.71
C GLY A 439 15.25 29.72 -18.94
N PHE A 440 15.98 29.87 -17.84
CA PHE A 440 16.43 28.71 -17.05
C PHE A 440 15.32 28.21 -16.13
N ASN A 441 15.22 26.89 -16.03
CA ASN A 441 14.41 26.21 -15.01
C ASN A 441 15.17 26.13 -13.66
N GLY A 442 14.49 25.73 -12.61
CA GLY A 442 15.08 25.64 -11.26
C GLY A 442 16.26 24.71 -11.18
N ALA A 443 16.21 23.56 -11.85
CA ALA A 443 17.33 22.60 -11.88
C ALA A 443 18.55 23.15 -12.62
N GLY A 444 18.35 23.90 -13.71
CA GLY A 444 19.42 24.59 -14.44
C GLY A 444 20.10 25.64 -13.56
N ILE A 445 19.32 26.41 -12.79
CA ILE A 445 19.88 27.40 -11.85
C ILE A 445 20.68 26.69 -10.74
N GLU A 446 20.18 25.59 -10.19
CA GLU A 446 20.91 24.79 -9.21
C GLU A 446 22.26 24.30 -9.75
N ALA A 447 22.27 23.78 -10.97
CA ALA A 447 23.48 23.32 -11.64
C ALA A 447 24.52 24.44 -11.80
N VAL A 448 24.09 25.61 -12.30
CA VAL A 448 24.96 26.78 -12.45
C VAL A 448 25.58 27.20 -11.13
N VAL A 449 24.79 27.28 -10.06
CA VAL A 449 25.31 27.64 -8.72
C VAL A 449 26.32 26.61 -8.22
N LYS A 450 26.06 25.31 -8.45
CA LYS A 450 26.99 24.24 -8.08
C LYS A 450 28.29 24.32 -8.86
N ASP A 451 28.25 24.43 -10.17
CA ASP A 451 29.41 24.47 -11.04
C ASP A 451 30.27 25.69 -10.74
N THR A 452 29.65 26.86 -10.50
CA THR A 452 30.37 28.09 -10.12
C THR A 452 31.14 27.91 -8.82
N ILE A 453 30.54 27.29 -7.80
CA ILE A 453 31.23 27.03 -6.50
C ILE A 453 32.37 26.04 -6.71
N GLU A 454 32.24 25.03 -7.56
CA GLU A 454 33.29 24.07 -7.90
C GLU A 454 34.46 24.74 -8.62
N LEU A 455 34.19 25.64 -9.54
CA LEU A 455 35.23 26.42 -10.24
C LEU A 455 36.00 27.33 -9.29
N CYS A 456 35.31 28.09 -8.43
CA CYS A 456 35.95 28.93 -7.43
C CYS A 456 36.84 28.12 -6.47
N ASN A 457 36.50 26.87 -6.16
CA ASN A 457 37.30 26.01 -5.30
C ASN A 457 38.59 25.48 -6.00
N LYS A 458 38.55 25.31 -7.33
CA LYS A 458 39.73 24.93 -8.12
C LYS A 458 40.74 26.07 -8.18
N ASP A 459 40.29 27.31 -8.26
CA ASP A 459 41.17 28.49 -8.28
C ASP A 459 41.81 28.74 -6.93
N LEU A 460 41.12 28.45 -5.81
CA LEU A 460 41.69 28.49 -4.46
C LEU A 460 42.79 27.45 -4.23
N LYS A 461 42.75 26.29 -4.91
CA LYS A 461 43.78 25.26 -4.84
C LYS A 461 45.04 25.59 -5.66
N LYS A 462 44.96 26.56 -6.60
CA LYS A 462 46.12 27.06 -7.35
C LYS A 462 46.85 28.18 -6.64
N SER A 463 46.28 28.74 -5.58
CA SER A 463 46.86 29.81 -4.77
C SER A 463 47.42 29.35 -3.41
N ILE A 464 47.41 28.04 -3.16
CA ILE A 464 48.11 27.34 -2.09
C ILE A 464 49.22 26.47 -2.73
#